data_c2da76ea70434201f2405a98cdb8c1d3
#
_entry.id   c2da76ea70434201f2405a98cdb8c1d3
#
_cell.length_a   1.000
_cell.length_b   1.000
_cell.length_c   1.000
_cell.angle_alpha   90.00
_cell.angle_beta   90.00
_cell.angle_gamma   90.00
#
_symmetry.space_group_name_H-M   'P 1'
#
loop_
_entity.id
_entity.type
_entity.pdbx_description
1 polymer ?
#
loop_
_entity_poly.entity_id
_entity_poly.type
_entity_poly.pdbx_seq_one_letter_code
_entity_poly.pdbx_strand_id
1 'polypeptide(L)'
;MKRVIALLMENQPGALSRVVGLFSQRGYNIESLIVAPTEDPSLSRLTMTTEGDTQVVEQITKQLNKLIDVVKVLDLSLEEYVGRELLLIKMEFSEEAEAEVSNLGGQVLFKDDNLLNVEFVGASEELDEIVTSLAKLNPLEVVRTGLSGISSTVKTLTI
;
A
#
# COMPACT_ATOMS: atom_id res chain seq x y z
N MET A 1 12.29 11.73 -1.50
CA MET A 1 11.15 11.70 -2.44
C MET A 1 10.54 10.31 -2.41
N LYS A 2 9.22 10.22 -2.15
CA LYS A 2 8.51 8.95 -2.11
C LYS A 2 8.53 8.29 -3.48
N ARG A 3 8.84 7.01 -3.53
CA ARG A 3 8.90 6.18 -4.73
C ARG A 3 7.99 4.97 -4.58
N VAL A 4 7.36 4.59 -5.66
CA VAL A 4 6.43 3.45 -5.72
C VAL A 4 6.96 2.43 -6.72
N ILE A 5 7.29 1.26 -6.21
CA ILE A 5 7.82 0.15 -7.02
C ILE A 5 6.82 -0.99 -6.98
N ALA A 6 6.42 -1.47 -8.14
CA ALA A 6 5.61 -2.66 -8.27
C ALA A 6 6.44 -3.79 -8.90
N LEU A 7 6.24 -5.01 -8.44
CA LEU A 7 6.91 -6.17 -9.02
C LEU A 7 6.01 -7.41 -9.04
N LEU A 8 6.29 -8.27 -10.01
CA LEU A 8 5.74 -9.62 -10.14
C LEU A 8 6.83 -10.60 -9.73
N MET A 9 6.51 -11.52 -8.84
CA MET A 9 7.45 -12.52 -8.34
C MET A 9 6.79 -13.88 -8.20
N GLU A 10 7.59 -14.93 -8.14
CA GLU A 10 7.11 -16.27 -7.85
C GLU A 10 6.47 -16.34 -6.45
N ASN A 11 5.30 -16.97 -6.37
CA ASN A 11 4.58 -17.18 -5.12
C ASN A 11 5.10 -18.45 -4.42
N GLN A 12 6.28 -18.34 -3.82
CA GLN A 12 6.93 -19.46 -3.12
C GLN A 12 7.62 -19.00 -1.82
N PRO A 13 7.84 -19.93 -0.88
CA PRO A 13 8.53 -19.63 0.37
C PRO A 13 9.90 -18.98 0.13
N GLY A 14 10.17 -17.88 0.82
CA GLY A 14 11.43 -17.15 0.76
C GLY A 14 11.53 -16.08 -0.32
N ALA A 15 10.66 -16.05 -1.33
CA ALA A 15 10.68 -15.02 -2.39
C ALA A 15 10.56 -13.61 -1.80
N LEU A 16 9.54 -13.37 -0.96
CA LEU A 16 9.36 -12.08 -0.28
C LEU A 16 10.57 -11.73 0.61
N SER A 17 11.11 -12.69 1.35
CA SER A 17 12.28 -12.47 2.22
C SER A 17 13.50 -12.01 1.45
N ARG A 18 13.74 -12.53 0.24
CA ARG A 18 14.84 -12.11 -0.62
C ARG A 18 14.65 -10.69 -1.14
N VAL A 19 13.43 -10.33 -1.52
CA VAL A 19 13.10 -8.95 -1.93
C VAL A 19 13.32 -7.98 -0.78
N VAL A 20 12.74 -8.22 0.38
CA VAL A 20 12.86 -7.34 1.56
C VAL A 20 14.30 -7.30 2.07
N GLY A 21 15.00 -8.43 2.06
CA GLY A 21 16.41 -8.54 2.47
C GLY A 21 17.36 -7.66 1.65
N LEU A 22 17.06 -7.47 0.37
CA LEU A 22 17.84 -6.58 -0.49
C LEU A 22 17.76 -5.11 -0.01
N PHE A 23 16.59 -4.65 0.40
CA PHE A 23 16.40 -3.31 0.97
C PHE A 23 17.15 -3.18 2.30
N SER A 24 16.99 -4.15 3.20
CA SER A 24 17.64 -4.15 4.51
C SER A 24 19.17 -4.13 4.40
N GLN A 25 19.75 -4.94 3.52
CA GLN A 25 21.21 -4.99 3.32
C GLN A 25 21.79 -3.66 2.82
N ARG A 26 21.01 -2.86 2.15
CA ARG A 26 21.42 -1.56 1.62
C ARG A 26 21.00 -0.36 2.47
N GLY A 27 20.36 -0.61 3.61
CA GLY A 27 19.91 0.43 4.53
C GLY A 27 18.74 1.27 4.00
N TYR A 28 17.96 0.74 3.05
CA TYR A 28 16.76 1.41 2.56
C TYR A 28 15.54 1.02 3.38
N ASN A 29 14.74 2.02 3.75
CA ASN A 29 13.50 1.78 4.46
C ASN A 29 12.36 1.46 3.48
N ILE A 30 11.53 0.49 3.85
CA ILE A 30 10.24 0.22 3.19
C ILE A 30 9.16 0.86 4.04
N GLU A 31 8.50 1.90 3.53
CA GLU A 31 7.44 2.62 4.24
C GLU A 31 6.13 1.85 4.23
N SER A 32 5.81 1.24 3.11
CA SER A 32 4.63 0.37 2.97
C SER A 32 4.92 -0.78 2.02
N LEU A 33 4.27 -1.90 2.25
CA LEU A 33 4.38 -3.10 1.42
C LEU A 33 3.06 -3.85 1.43
N ILE A 34 2.53 -4.10 0.24
CA ILE A 34 1.37 -4.95 0.05
C ILE A 34 1.71 -6.04 -0.97
N VAL A 35 1.38 -7.27 -0.66
CA VAL A 35 1.62 -8.44 -1.52
C VAL A 35 0.43 -9.37 -1.48
N ALA A 36 0.05 -9.87 -2.65
CA ALA A 36 -0.99 -10.87 -2.79
C ALA A 36 -0.73 -11.75 -4.02
N PRO A 37 -1.22 -13.00 -4.04
CA PRO A 37 -1.27 -13.78 -5.28
C PRO A 37 -2.04 -13.06 -6.37
N THR A 38 -1.64 -13.30 -7.61
CA THR A 38 -2.37 -12.82 -8.80
C THR A 38 -3.47 -13.82 -9.20
N GLU A 39 -4.10 -13.60 -10.36
CA GLU A 39 -4.99 -14.58 -10.99
C GLU A 39 -4.26 -15.89 -11.35
N ASP A 40 -2.95 -15.85 -11.53
CA ASP A 40 -2.08 -17.03 -11.56
C ASP A 40 -1.55 -17.30 -10.13
N PRO A 41 -1.98 -18.39 -9.47
CA PRO A 41 -1.59 -18.67 -8.09
C PRO A 41 -0.09 -18.96 -7.91
N SER A 42 0.64 -19.21 -8.99
CA SER A 42 2.11 -19.37 -8.95
C SER A 42 2.86 -18.05 -8.84
N LEU A 43 2.17 -16.92 -9.03
CA LEU A 43 2.73 -15.58 -9.03
C LEU A 43 2.09 -14.70 -7.96
N SER A 44 2.91 -13.85 -7.35
CA SER A 44 2.47 -12.77 -6.46
C SER A 44 2.85 -11.42 -7.03
N ARG A 45 1.95 -10.45 -6.86
CA ARG A 45 2.20 -9.05 -7.13
C ARG A 45 2.48 -8.31 -5.82
N LEU A 46 3.54 -7.53 -5.82
CA LEU A 46 3.93 -6.69 -4.68
C LEU A 46 3.97 -5.24 -5.14
N THR A 47 3.44 -4.34 -4.31
CA THR A 47 3.67 -2.90 -4.43
C THR A 47 4.32 -2.44 -3.14
N MET A 48 5.41 -1.68 -3.25
CA MET A 48 6.08 -1.10 -2.09
C MET A 48 6.32 0.39 -2.29
N THR A 49 6.38 1.11 -1.18
CA THR A 49 6.81 2.49 -1.15
C THR A 49 8.10 2.62 -0.35
N THR A 50 9.00 3.43 -0.85
CA THR A 50 10.29 3.75 -0.21
C THR A 50 10.64 5.20 -0.46
N GLU A 51 11.55 5.76 0.34
CA GLU A 51 12.15 7.06 0.06
C GLU A 51 13.51 6.89 -0.60
N GLY A 52 13.78 7.72 -1.60
CA GLY A 52 15.07 7.73 -2.28
C GLY A 52 15.10 8.72 -3.43
N ASP A 53 16.32 9.03 -3.87
CA ASP A 53 16.53 9.75 -5.13
C ASP A 53 16.47 8.79 -6.34
N THR A 54 16.51 9.34 -7.52
CA THR A 54 16.40 8.57 -8.76
C THR A 54 17.52 7.54 -8.93
N GLN A 55 18.76 7.87 -8.51
CA GLN A 55 19.91 6.97 -8.64
C GLN A 55 19.76 5.75 -7.71
N VAL A 56 19.30 5.98 -6.49
CA VAL A 56 19.03 4.93 -5.51
C VAL A 56 17.99 3.96 -6.05
N VAL A 57 16.87 4.48 -6.57
CA VAL A 57 15.78 3.65 -7.08
C VAL A 57 16.16 2.87 -8.34
N GLU A 58 16.93 3.47 -9.23
CA GLU A 58 17.49 2.74 -10.37
C GLU A 58 18.40 1.57 -9.95
N GLN A 59 19.23 1.77 -8.94
CA GLN A 59 20.06 0.70 -8.38
C GLN A 59 19.21 -0.40 -7.76
N ILE A 60 18.20 -0.05 -6.97
CA ILE A 60 17.26 -1.01 -6.38
C ILE A 60 16.59 -1.82 -7.49
N THR A 61 16.03 -1.17 -8.49
CA THR A 61 15.36 -1.82 -9.62
C THR A 61 16.30 -2.79 -10.36
N LYS A 62 17.54 -2.39 -10.61
CA LYS A 62 18.55 -3.26 -11.23
C LYS A 62 18.87 -4.49 -10.36
N GLN A 63 18.91 -4.33 -9.05
CA GLN A 63 19.19 -5.44 -8.13
C GLN A 63 17.99 -6.37 -7.99
N LEU A 64 16.76 -5.82 -7.94
CA LEU A 64 15.53 -6.61 -7.91
C LEU A 64 15.43 -7.52 -9.14
N ASN A 65 15.74 -6.99 -10.33
CA ASN A 65 15.73 -7.77 -11.57
C ASN A 65 16.76 -8.91 -11.61
N LYS A 66 17.72 -8.94 -10.69
CA LYS A 66 18.70 -10.05 -10.57
C LYS A 66 18.25 -11.18 -9.64
N LEU A 67 17.20 -10.94 -8.84
CA LEU A 67 16.65 -11.97 -7.98
C LEU A 67 15.94 -13.02 -8.81
N ILE A 68 16.25 -14.29 -8.55
CA ILE A 68 15.72 -15.43 -9.33
C ILE A 68 14.20 -15.52 -9.28
N ASP A 69 13.60 -15.11 -8.16
CA ASP A 69 12.16 -15.16 -7.95
C ASP A 69 11.42 -13.96 -8.55
N VAL A 70 12.13 -12.93 -9.00
CA VAL A 70 11.52 -11.71 -9.54
C VAL A 70 11.36 -11.85 -11.05
N VAL A 71 10.13 -11.81 -11.50
CA VAL A 71 9.77 -11.96 -12.93
C VAL A 71 9.84 -10.61 -13.64
N LYS A 72 9.33 -9.55 -13.01
CA LYS A 72 9.25 -8.22 -13.62
C LYS A 72 9.19 -7.14 -12.55
N VAL A 73 9.84 -6.00 -12.79
CA VAL A 73 9.83 -4.83 -11.92
C VAL A 73 9.38 -3.61 -12.72
N LEU A 74 8.55 -2.77 -12.11
CA LEU A 74 8.08 -1.52 -12.67
C LEU A 74 8.19 -0.40 -11.62
N ASP A 75 8.96 0.65 -11.92
CA ASP A 75 8.95 1.88 -11.14
C ASP A 75 7.77 2.75 -11.59
N LEU A 76 6.70 2.72 -10.79
CA LEU A 76 5.48 3.48 -11.06
C LEU A 76 5.69 4.98 -10.90
N SER A 77 6.72 5.42 -10.17
CA SER A 77 7.00 6.84 -9.94
C SER A 77 7.54 7.56 -11.18
N LEU A 78 7.92 6.82 -12.22
CA LEU A 78 8.42 7.37 -13.48
C LEU A 78 7.33 7.67 -14.50
N GLU A 79 6.08 7.34 -14.20
CA GLU A 79 4.94 7.50 -15.10
C GLU A 79 3.66 7.78 -14.32
N GLU A 80 2.57 8.01 -15.05
CA GLU A 80 1.26 8.12 -14.42
C GLU A 80 0.79 6.77 -13.89
N TYR A 81 0.31 6.73 -12.66
CA TYR A 81 -0.23 5.53 -12.03
C TYR A 81 -1.42 5.85 -11.13
N VAL A 82 -2.26 4.87 -10.91
CA VAL A 82 -3.31 4.90 -9.89
C VAL A 82 -2.83 4.14 -8.67
N GLY A 83 -2.79 4.81 -7.52
CA GLY A 83 -2.52 4.21 -6.22
C GLY A 83 -3.74 4.30 -5.32
N ARG A 84 -4.04 3.22 -4.60
CA ARG A 84 -5.12 3.17 -3.60
C ARG A 84 -4.67 2.42 -2.38
N GLU A 85 -5.14 2.90 -1.23
CA GLU A 85 -5.01 2.24 0.06
C GLU A 85 -6.38 2.00 0.66
N LEU A 86 -6.48 0.96 1.49
CA LEU A 86 -7.60 0.73 2.38
C LEU A 86 -7.20 1.19 3.79
N LEU A 87 -8.07 1.97 4.40
CA LEU A 87 -7.96 2.44 5.78
C LEU A 87 -9.15 1.88 6.56
N LEU A 88 -8.88 1.18 7.66
CA LEU A 88 -9.89 0.73 8.62
C LEU A 88 -9.71 1.51 9.92
N ILE A 89 -10.80 2.01 10.49
CA ILE A 89 -10.78 2.71 11.77
C ILE A 89 -11.85 2.12 12.68
N LYS A 90 -11.44 1.79 13.90
CA LYS A 90 -12.33 1.47 15.01
C LYS A 90 -12.43 2.67 15.94
N MET A 91 -13.63 3.05 16.32
CA MET A 91 -13.89 4.14 17.28
C MET A 91 -15.10 3.83 18.16
N GLU A 92 -15.24 4.57 19.24
CA GLU A 92 -16.48 4.55 20.01
C GLU A 92 -17.62 5.10 19.17
N PHE A 93 -18.78 4.47 19.28
CA PHE A 93 -19.96 4.96 18.57
C PHE A 93 -20.44 6.28 19.17
N SER A 94 -20.69 7.25 18.30
CA SER A 94 -21.48 8.44 18.57
C SER A 94 -22.12 8.92 17.26
N GLU A 95 -23.24 9.64 17.38
CA GLU A 95 -23.88 10.24 16.20
C GLU A 95 -22.96 11.22 15.48
N GLU A 96 -22.09 11.92 16.23
CA GLU A 96 -21.06 12.81 15.67
C GLU A 96 -20.03 12.03 14.86
N ALA A 97 -19.54 10.89 15.40
CA ALA A 97 -18.56 10.05 14.71
C ALA A 97 -19.14 9.48 13.41
N GLU A 98 -20.36 8.96 13.45
CA GLU A 98 -21.01 8.44 12.25
C GLU A 98 -21.26 9.52 11.19
N ALA A 99 -21.70 10.70 11.61
CA ALA A 99 -21.92 11.83 10.72
C ALA A 99 -20.60 12.29 10.06
N GLU A 100 -19.52 12.39 10.84
CA GLU A 100 -18.20 12.79 10.31
C GLU A 100 -17.65 11.76 9.32
N VAL A 101 -17.77 10.46 9.62
CA VAL A 101 -17.40 9.37 8.71
C VAL A 101 -18.15 9.49 7.39
N SER A 102 -19.45 9.72 7.43
CA SER A 102 -20.28 9.91 6.24
C SER A 102 -19.85 11.13 5.43
N ASN A 103 -19.58 12.26 6.10
CA ASN A 103 -19.13 13.50 5.47
C ASN A 103 -17.79 13.34 4.75
N LEU A 104 -16.89 12.51 5.31
CA LEU A 104 -15.58 12.20 4.72
C LEU A 104 -15.64 11.09 3.66
N GLY A 105 -16.82 10.55 3.36
CA GLY A 105 -17.01 9.51 2.35
C GLY A 105 -16.66 8.10 2.81
N GLY A 106 -16.63 7.87 4.13
CA GLY A 106 -16.38 6.55 4.70
C GLY A 106 -17.61 5.64 4.63
N GLN A 107 -17.36 4.34 4.70
CA GLN A 107 -18.39 3.32 4.77
C GLN A 107 -18.37 2.65 6.14
N VAL A 108 -19.56 2.53 6.75
CA VAL A 108 -19.73 1.78 8.01
C VAL A 108 -19.76 0.30 7.70
N LEU A 109 -18.85 -0.47 8.30
CA LEU A 109 -18.76 -1.93 8.16
C LEU A 109 -19.43 -2.65 9.32
N PHE A 110 -19.33 -2.08 10.52
CA PHE A 110 -19.94 -2.61 11.74
C PHE A 110 -20.34 -1.47 12.66
N LYS A 111 -21.48 -1.61 13.31
CA LYS A 111 -22.01 -0.65 14.28
C LYS A 111 -22.84 -1.37 15.33
N ASP A 112 -22.60 -1.03 16.58
CA ASP A 112 -23.49 -1.34 17.71
C ASP A 112 -23.62 -0.12 18.65
N ASP A 113 -24.15 -0.31 19.83
CA ASP A 113 -24.35 0.80 20.78
C ASP A 113 -23.07 1.41 21.33
N ASN A 114 -21.90 0.73 21.17
CA ASN A 114 -20.62 1.12 21.75
C ASN A 114 -19.54 1.36 20.70
N LEU A 115 -19.58 0.66 19.57
CA LEU A 115 -18.50 0.61 18.59
C LEU A 115 -18.95 0.94 17.18
N LEU A 116 -18.05 1.56 16.44
CA LEU A 116 -18.18 1.88 15.04
C LEU A 116 -16.88 1.48 14.32
N ASN A 117 -16.99 0.54 13.37
CA ASN A 117 -15.88 0.18 12.47
C ASN A 117 -16.20 0.67 11.07
N VAL A 118 -15.26 1.40 10.51
CA VAL A 118 -15.44 2.08 9.22
C VAL A 118 -14.28 1.80 8.28
N GLU A 119 -14.53 1.94 6.99
CA GLU A 119 -13.50 1.91 5.97
C GLU A 119 -13.48 3.18 5.12
N PHE A 120 -12.30 3.50 4.63
CA PHE A 120 -12.05 4.47 3.58
C PHE A 120 -11.12 3.87 2.54
N VAL A 121 -11.33 4.20 1.27
CA VAL A 121 -10.45 3.83 0.18
C VAL A 121 -10.10 5.09 -0.59
N GLY A 122 -8.81 5.37 -0.75
CA GLY A 122 -8.35 6.58 -1.40
C GLY A 122 -6.86 6.58 -1.70
N ALA A 123 -6.36 7.71 -2.19
CA ALA A 123 -4.92 7.95 -2.29
C ALA A 123 -4.32 8.12 -0.88
N SER A 124 -3.01 7.87 -0.74
CA SER A 124 -2.33 7.95 0.57
C SER A 124 -2.53 9.28 1.25
N GLU A 125 -2.42 10.38 0.50
CA GLU A 125 -2.56 11.75 0.99
C GLU A 125 -3.99 12.05 1.47
N GLU A 126 -4.99 11.57 0.75
CA GLU A 126 -6.41 11.69 1.14
C GLU A 126 -6.67 10.95 2.47
N LEU A 127 -6.10 9.76 2.63
CA LEU A 127 -6.25 8.99 3.87
C LEU A 127 -5.49 9.63 5.05
N ASP A 128 -4.37 10.30 4.83
CA ASP A 128 -3.66 11.06 5.85
C ASP A 128 -4.52 12.22 6.37
N GLU A 129 -5.22 12.93 5.49
CA GLU A 129 -6.16 13.99 5.85
C GLU A 129 -7.36 13.44 6.64
N ILE A 130 -7.90 12.28 6.24
CA ILE A 130 -9.00 11.61 6.95
C ILE A 130 -8.58 11.21 8.37
N VAL A 131 -7.42 10.57 8.53
CA VAL A 131 -6.89 10.19 9.85
C VAL A 131 -6.72 11.43 10.73
N THR A 132 -6.19 12.52 10.17
CA THR A 132 -6.02 13.79 10.89
C THR A 132 -7.36 14.38 11.33
N SER A 133 -8.37 14.36 10.44
CA SER A 133 -9.70 14.88 10.72
C SER A 133 -10.43 14.07 11.81
N LEU A 134 -10.27 12.75 11.80
CA LEU A 134 -10.90 11.85 12.76
C LEU A 134 -10.14 11.76 14.10
N ALA A 135 -8.91 12.27 14.19
CA ALA A 135 -8.11 12.23 15.41
C ALA A 135 -8.81 12.91 16.62
N LYS A 136 -9.63 13.94 16.37
CA LYS A 136 -10.44 14.63 17.39
C LYS A 136 -11.49 13.72 18.06
N LEU A 137 -11.88 12.63 17.41
CA LEU A 137 -12.84 11.63 17.90
C LEU A 137 -12.17 10.47 18.66
N ASN A 138 -10.86 10.57 18.92
CA ASN A 138 -10.07 9.59 19.66
C ASN A 138 -10.26 8.15 19.16
N PRO A 139 -9.86 7.83 17.92
CA PRO A 139 -10.01 6.49 17.37
C PRO A 139 -9.26 5.46 18.23
N LEU A 140 -9.88 4.29 18.44
CA LEU A 140 -9.33 3.21 19.26
C LEU A 140 -8.23 2.43 18.51
N GLU A 141 -8.39 2.29 17.19
CA GLU A 141 -7.46 1.55 16.35
C GLU A 141 -7.53 2.05 14.90
N VAL A 142 -6.37 2.15 14.26
CA VAL A 142 -6.24 2.54 12.86
C VAL A 142 -5.38 1.52 12.13
N VAL A 143 -5.89 0.98 11.02
CA VAL A 143 -5.18 -0.02 10.19
C VAL A 143 -5.09 0.49 8.76
N ARG A 144 -3.90 0.42 8.18
CA ARG A 144 -3.66 0.77 6.77
C ARG A 144 -3.02 -0.41 6.04
N THR A 145 -3.44 -0.66 4.82
CA THR A 145 -2.83 -1.71 3.98
C THR A 145 -1.49 -1.29 3.38
N GLY A 146 -1.26 0.00 3.22
CA GLY A 146 -0.25 0.50 2.32
C GLY A 146 -0.77 0.62 0.89
N LEU A 147 0.02 1.25 0.02
CA LEU A 147 -0.35 1.59 -1.34
C LEU A 147 -0.35 0.37 -2.26
N SER A 148 -1.48 0.06 -2.89
CA SER A 148 -1.56 -0.79 -4.07
C SER A 148 -1.57 0.07 -5.32
N GLY A 149 -0.64 -0.18 -6.26
CA GLY A 149 -0.46 0.67 -7.44
C GLY A 149 -0.54 -0.08 -8.76
N ILE A 150 -1.09 0.60 -9.77
CA ILE A 150 -1.15 0.12 -11.14
C ILE A 150 -0.84 1.26 -12.10
N SER A 151 -0.06 0.99 -13.16
CA SER A 151 0.23 1.98 -14.21
C SER A 151 -1.04 2.43 -14.92
N SER A 152 -1.15 3.73 -15.21
CA SER A 152 -2.20 4.29 -16.07
C SER A 152 -1.83 4.28 -17.55
N THR A 153 -0.67 3.73 -17.90
CA THR A 153 -0.18 3.59 -19.27
C THR A 153 -0.40 2.18 -19.82
N VAL A 154 0.08 1.92 -21.03
CA VAL A 154 0.03 0.57 -21.65
C VAL A 154 0.98 -0.44 -21.00
N LYS A 155 1.84 -0.01 -20.08
CA LYS A 155 2.75 -0.92 -19.37
C LYS A 155 2.00 -1.77 -18.36
N THR A 156 2.28 -3.05 -18.37
CA THR A 156 1.67 -4.04 -17.48
C THR A 156 2.72 -4.84 -16.72
N LEU A 157 2.38 -5.31 -15.55
CA LEU A 157 3.10 -6.33 -14.79
C LEU A 157 2.43 -7.69 -15.00
N THR A 158 2.49 -8.17 -16.22
CA THR A 158 2.06 -9.51 -16.64
C THR A 158 3.19 -10.21 -17.36
N ILE A 159 3.14 -11.52 -17.47
CA ILE A 159 4.07 -12.33 -18.26
C ILE A 159 3.76 -12.15 -19.75
#